data_bd8c63c0e0f9299781cf6383e2412d15
#
_entry.id   bd8c63c0e0f9299781cf6383e2412d15
#
_cell.length_a   1.000
_cell.length_b   1.000
_cell.length_c   1.000
_cell.angle_alpha   90.00
_cell.angle_beta   90.00
_cell.angle_gamma   90.00
#
_symmetry.space_group_name_H-M   'P 1'
#
loop_
_entity.id
_entity.type
_entity.pdbx_description
1 polymer ?
#
loop_
_entity_poly.entity_id
_entity_poly.type
_entity_poly.pdbx_seq_one_letter_code
_entity_poly.pdbx_strand_id
1 'polypeptide(L)'
;MSRHYWMIPLLAVGLLVSCADQRSHAQAIYMLVDTSGTYSQELDKAQRVVSYLLGNMKSGDSLAVARVKSRSFSEKDIIAKVTLSKDPMQINNQKRAFADKVGTFKADLKKGSAYTDITGGIIQASEFLNETGAGQKTILIFSDMQEELDYKTVRDFPINLQGIRIIALNVTKLTTDNVDPRRYLGRLEWWEKRARNAGATDWRVVNDLEHLERIFKGRG
;
A
#
# COMPACT_ATOMS: atom_id res chain seq x y z
N MET A 1 -45.48 -65.70 -21.57
CA MET A 1 -44.14 -65.46 -21.00
C MET A 1 -43.78 -64.00 -21.29
N SER A 2 -44.10 -63.08 -20.40
CA SER A 2 -43.85 -61.60 -20.57
C SER A 2 -42.67 -61.20 -19.71
N ARG A 3 -41.58 -60.81 -20.36
CA ARG A 3 -40.39 -60.27 -19.67
C ARG A 3 -40.55 -58.73 -19.48
N HIS A 4 -40.72 -58.31 -18.25
CA HIS A 4 -40.71 -56.90 -17.89
C HIS A 4 -39.28 -56.41 -17.77
N TYR A 5 -38.87 -55.50 -18.66
CA TYR A 5 -37.62 -54.75 -18.54
C TYR A 5 -37.86 -53.56 -17.60
N TRP A 6 -37.24 -53.61 -16.42
CA TRP A 6 -37.25 -52.54 -15.44
C TRP A 6 -36.13 -51.55 -15.85
N MET A 7 -36.58 -50.43 -16.44
CA MET A 7 -35.69 -49.28 -16.74
C MET A 7 -35.42 -48.53 -15.43
N ILE A 8 -34.16 -48.58 -14.95
CA ILE A 8 -33.64 -47.80 -13.84
C ILE A 8 -33.28 -46.44 -14.43
N PRO A 9 -33.85 -45.29 -14.00
CA PRO A 9 -33.39 -43.97 -14.41
C PRO A 9 -32.08 -43.68 -13.69
N LEU A 10 -30.99 -43.52 -14.45
CA LEU A 10 -29.69 -43.06 -13.99
C LEU A 10 -29.79 -41.58 -13.64
N LEU A 11 -29.94 -41.31 -12.35
CA LEU A 11 -29.98 -39.94 -11.81
C LEU A 11 -28.55 -39.35 -11.87
N ALA A 12 -28.24 -38.61 -12.93
CA ALA A 12 -27.00 -37.86 -13.06
C ALA A 12 -27.03 -36.67 -12.05
N VAL A 13 -26.45 -36.88 -10.87
CA VAL A 13 -26.17 -35.81 -9.91
C VAL A 13 -25.03 -34.99 -10.48
N GLY A 14 -25.35 -33.88 -11.12
CA GLY A 14 -24.40 -32.85 -11.52
C GLY A 14 -23.79 -32.22 -10.28
N LEU A 15 -22.54 -32.57 -9.98
CA LEU A 15 -21.71 -31.83 -9.02
C LEU A 15 -21.46 -30.43 -9.59
N LEU A 16 -22.29 -29.47 -9.20
CA LEU A 16 -21.96 -28.05 -9.34
C LEU A 16 -20.78 -27.77 -8.43
N VAL A 17 -19.57 -27.90 -8.97
CA VAL A 17 -18.36 -27.35 -8.36
C VAL A 17 -18.55 -25.84 -8.41
N SER A 18 -19.17 -25.29 -7.36
CA SER A 18 -19.11 -23.87 -7.06
C SER A 18 -17.65 -23.51 -6.87
N CYS A 19 -17.02 -22.90 -7.87
CA CYS A 19 -15.78 -22.14 -7.68
C CYS A 19 -16.15 -21.00 -6.74
N ALA A 20 -16.14 -21.27 -5.43
CA ALA A 20 -16.12 -20.22 -4.45
C ALA A 20 -14.88 -19.37 -4.73
N ASP A 21 -15.08 -18.12 -5.10
CA ASP A 21 -14.03 -17.13 -5.28
C ASP A 21 -13.26 -17.05 -3.94
N GLN A 22 -12.18 -17.79 -3.86
CA GLN A 22 -11.38 -17.93 -2.65
C GLN A 22 -10.48 -16.70 -2.57
N ARG A 23 -11.14 -15.53 -2.33
CA ARG A 23 -10.41 -14.29 -2.10
C ARG A 23 -9.46 -14.54 -0.95
N SER A 24 -8.20 -14.35 -1.22
CA SER A 24 -7.17 -14.48 -0.20
C SER A 24 -7.49 -13.55 0.97
N HIS A 25 -7.55 -14.10 2.19
CA HIS A 25 -7.70 -13.29 3.41
C HIS A 25 -6.42 -12.52 3.75
N ALA A 26 -5.34 -12.73 3.00
CA ALA A 26 -4.09 -12.01 3.18
C ALA A 26 -4.26 -10.54 2.82
N GLN A 27 -3.56 -9.69 3.54
CA GLN A 27 -3.41 -8.29 3.22
C GLN A 27 -2.05 -8.00 2.60
N ALA A 28 -2.02 -7.05 1.69
CA ALA A 28 -0.80 -6.50 1.15
C ALA A 28 -0.77 -4.98 1.37
N ILE A 29 0.32 -4.50 1.91
CA ILE A 29 0.53 -3.08 2.21
C ILE A 29 1.79 -2.62 1.50
N TYR A 30 1.69 -1.51 0.76
CA TYR A 30 2.83 -0.82 0.20
C TYR A 30 2.92 0.57 0.82
N MET A 31 4.01 0.85 1.54
CA MET A 31 4.22 2.13 2.20
C MET A 31 5.24 2.96 1.42
N LEU A 32 4.79 4.09 0.91
CA LEU A 32 5.61 5.13 0.32
C LEU A 32 6.06 6.09 1.43
N VAL A 33 7.36 6.33 1.53
CA VAL A 33 7.95 7.24 2.52
C VAL A 33 8.64 8.37 1.80
N ASP A 34 8.15 9.58 2.01
CA ASP A 34 8.77 10.78 1.46
C ASP A 34 10.13 11.02 2.11
N THR A 35 11.13 11.19 1.25
CA THR A 35 12.51 11.47 1.66
C THR A 35 12.99 12.83 1.15
N SER A 36 12.06 13.73 0.78
CA SER A 36 12.39 15.12 0.45
C SER A 36 13.07 15.83 1.62
N GLY A 37 13.85 16.86 1.34
CA GLY A 37 14.66 17.54 2.34
C GLY A 37 13.88 18.11 3.50
N THR A 38 12.66 18.59 3.26
CA THR A 38 11.75 19.13 4.27
C THR A 38 11.06 18.07 5.13
N TYR A 39 10.88 16.86 4.58
CA TYR A 39 10.12 15.78 5.23
C TYR A 39 11.01 14.73 5.93
N SER A 40 12.32 14.76 5.72
CA SER A 40 13.26 13.80 6.30
C SER A 40 13.24 13.75 7.84
N GLN A 41 12.83 14.84 8.51
CA GLN A 41 12.68 14.90 9.98
C GLN A 41 11.53 14.02 10.51
N GLU A 42 10.59 13.63 9.64
CA GLU A 42 9.42 12.84 10.01
C GLU A 42 9.68 11.31 9.97
N LEU A 43 10.87 10.89 9.55
CA LEU A 43 11.20 9.45 9.35
C LEU A 43 11.08 8.61 10.62
N ASP A 44 11.24 9.19 11.81
CA ASP A 44 11.01 8.49 13.08
C ASP A 44 9.56 8.06 13.23
N LYS A 45 8.64 8.90 12.79
CA LYS A 45 7.21 8.58 12.80
C LYS A 45 6.92 7.49 11.77
N ALA A 46 7.50 7.57 10.56
CA ALA A 46 7.37 6.53 9.55
C ALA A 46 7.86 5.16 10.06
N GLN A 47 9.00 5.12 10.76
CA GLN A 47 9.54 3.90 11.36
C GLN A 47 8.59 3.30 12.40
N ARG A 48 7.92 4.14 13.24
CA ARG A 48 6.90 3.64 14.19
C ARG A 48 5.71 3.01 13.48
N VAL A 49 5.26 3.60 12.35
CA VAL A 49 4.20 3.01 11.53
C VAL A 49 4.62 1.64 11.01
N VAL A 50 5.84 1.51 10.46
CA VAL A 50 6.38 0.22 9.98
C VAL A 50 6.44 -0.81 11.11
N SER A 51 6.90 -0.42 12.30
CA SER A 51 6.98 -1.32 13.46
C SER A 51 5.58 -1.81 13.88
N TYR A 52 4.59 -0.91 13.88
CA TYR A 52 3.21 -1.26 14.14
C TYR A 52 2.65 -2.26 13.11
N LEU A 53 2.90 -2.01 11.82
CA LEU A 53 2.49 -2.91 10.74
C LEU A 53 3.08 -4.30 10.94
N LEU A 54 4.39 -4.40 11.09
CA LEU A 54 5.08 -5.68 11.31
C LEU A 54 4.54 -6.43 12.53
N GLY A 55 4.20 -5.70 13.62
CA GLY A 55 3.61 -6.29 14.82
C GLY A 55 2.25 -6.96 14.56
N ASN A 56 1.43 -6.39 13.67
CA ASN A 56 0.07 -6.83 13.41
C ASN A 56 -0.08 -7.76 12.20
N MET A 57 0.94 -7.87 11.34
CA MET A 57 0.91 -8.72 10.16
C MET A 57 1.02 -10.20 10.50
N LYS A 58 0.32 -11.02 9.73
CA LYS A 58 0.18 -12.47 9.88
C LYS A 58 0.85 -13.22 8.72
N SER A 59 0.90 -14.53 8.85
CA SER A 59 1.32 -15.43 7.77
C SER A 59 0.57 -15.15 6.47
N GLY A 60 1.30 -15.07 5.36
CA GLY A 60 0.77 -14.76 4.04
C GLY A 60 0.58 -13.28 3.73
N ASP A 61 0.66 -12.39 4.72
CA ASP A 61 0.61 -10.95 4.50
C ASP A 61 1.89 -10.45 3.81
N SER A 62 1.75 -9.41 2.99
CA SER A 62 2.85 -8.79 2.27
C SER A 62 3.04 -7.33 2.68
N LEU A 63 4.28 -6.93 2.88
CA LEU A 63 4.68 -5.55 3.15
C LEU A 63 5.83 -5.13 2.25
N ALA A 64 5.70 -3.97 1.66
CA ALA A 64 6.83 -3.27 1.05
C ALA A 64 6.91 -1.84 1.60
N VAL A 65 8.14 -1.34 1.74
CA VAL A 65 8.43 0.06 2.05
C VAL A 65 9.35 0.59 0.98
N ALA A 66 8.97 1.68 0.35
CA ALA A 66 9.77 2.35 -0.66
C ALA A 66 9.89 3.84 -0.37
N ARG A 67 10.99 4.42 -0.80
CA ARG A 67 11.19 5.88 -0.71
C ARG A 67 10.56 6.58 -1.90
N VAL A 68 10.00 7.76 -1.65
CA VAL A 68 9.63 8.71 -2.70
C VAL A 68 10.79 9.69 -2.90
N LYS A 69 11.21 9.88 -4.13
CA LYS A 69 12.28 10.78 -4.56
C LYS A 69 12.00 11.35 -5.95
N SER A 70 12.99 11.98 -6.60
CA SER A 70 12.86 12.66 -7.89
C SER A 70 12.35 11.79 -9.06
N ARG A 71 12.47 10.48 -8.98
CA ARG A 71 11.97 9.50 -9.97
C ARG A 71 11.69 8.19 -9.26
N SER A 72 10.48 8.07 -8.72
CA SER A 72 10.11 6.98 -7.79
C SER A 72 9.64 5.70 -8.47
N PHE A 73 9.63 5.62 -9.78
CA PHE A 73 9.24 4.41 -10.52
C PHE A 73 10.45 3.52 -10.77
N SER A 74 10.96 2.88 -9.71
CA SER A 74 12.10 1.96 -9.80
C SER A 74 12.14 0.99 -8.61
N GLU A 75 12.40 -0.28 -8.87
CA GLU A 75 12.64 -1.30 -7.83
C GLU A 75 13.79 -0.92 -6.86
N LYS A 76 14.75 -0.11 -7.32
CA LYS A 76 15.85 0.41 -6.50
C LYS A 76 15.38 1.35 -5.39
N ASP A 77 14.15 1.81 -5.44
CA ASP A 77 13.56 2.66 -4.43
C ASP A 77 12.85 1.86 -3.32
N ILE A 78 12.69 0.56 -3.52
CA ILE A 78 12.18 -0.35 -2.49
C ILE A 78 13.27 -0.58 -1.45
N ILE A 79 13.02 -0.10 -0.24
CA ILE A 79 13.90 -0.23 0.92
C ILE A 79 13.86 -1.67 1.44
N ALA A 80 12.65 -2.19 1.60
CA ALA A 80 12.41 -3.56 2.05
C ALA A 80 11.09 -4.07 1.48
N LYS A 81 11.05 -5.37 1.12
CA LYS A 81 9.82 -6.08 0.77
C LYS A 81 9.84 -7.49 1.36
N VAL A 82 8.67 -7.99 1.78
CA VAL A 82 8.50 -9.33 2.33
C VAL A 82 7.08 -9.82 2.11
N THR A 83 6.93 -11.11 1.84
CA THR A 83 5.69 -11.87 2.07
C THR A 83 5.98 -12.84 3.21
N LEU A 84 5.21 -12.73 4.30
CA LEU A 84 5.44 -13.51 5.50
C LEU A 84 5.17 -15.00 5.26
N SER A 85 6.12 -15.83 5.65
CA SER A 85 6.06 -17.28 5.51
C SER A 85 4.83 -17.87 6.21
N LYS A 86 4.43 -19.06 5.79
CA LYS A 86 3.46 -19.88 6.53
C LYS A 86 4.10 -20.57 7.75
N ASP A 87 5.42 -20.63 7.81
CA ASP A 87 6.17 -21.19 8.92
C ASP A 87 6.34 -20.14 10.04
N PRO A 88 5.76 -20.34 11.24
CA PRO A 88 5.85 -19.40 12.34
C PRO A 88 7.29 -19.08 12.79
N MET A 89 8.21 -20.03 12.66
CA MET A 89 9.61 -19.82 13.04
C MET A 89 10.31 -18.82 12.13
N GLN A 90 9.93 -18.79 10.86
CA GLN A 90 10.50 -17.87 9.87
C GLN A 90 9.92 -16.46 9.97
N ILE A 91 8.65 -16.31 10.37
CA ILE A 91 7.97 -15.00 10.44
C ILE A 91 8.75 -14.00 11.29
N ASN A 92 9.18 -14.40 12.48
CA ASN A 92 9.89 -13.49 13.39
C ASN A 92 11.25 -13.05 12.81
N ASN A 93 11.95 -13.96 12.15
CA ASN A 93 13.22 -13.64 11.49
C ASN A 93 13.00 -12.69 10.29
N GLN A 94 11.94 -12.93 9.50
CA GLN A 94 11.57 -12.05 8.39
C GLN A 94 11.20 -10.65 8.88
N LYS A 95 10.41 -10.52 9.95
CA LYS A 95 10.02 -9.24 10.54
C LYS A 95 11.24 -8.48 11.07
N ARG A 96 12.17 -9.14 11.76
CA ARG A 96 13.42 -8.53 12.23
C ARG A 96 14.26 -8.03 11.06
N ALA A 97 14.55 -8.90 10.09
CA ALA A 97 15.35 -8.54 8.92
C ALA A 97 14.73 -7.37 8.12
N PHE A 98 13.40 -7.29 8.08
CA PHE A 98 12.72 -6.16 7.47
C PHE A 98 12.91 -4.87 8.26
N ALA A 99 12.71 -4.92 9.58
CA ALA A 99 12.88 -3.78 10.48
C ALA A 99 14.34 -3.24 10.43
N ASP A 100 15.32 -4.15 10.41
CA ASP A 100 16.75 -3.81 10.32
C ASP A 100 17.06 -3.07 9.01
N LYS A 101 16.52 -3.53 7.86
CA LYS A 101 16.70 -2.82 6.58
C LYS A 101 16.14 -1.41 6.60
N VAL A 102 14.95 -1.23 7.18
CA VAL A 102 14.33 0.10 7.31
C VAL A 102 15.14 0.99 8.25
N GLY A 103 15.62 0.45 9.37
CA GLY A 103 16.49 1.16 10.32
C GLY A 103 17.82 1.59 9.69
N THR A 104 18.49 0.69 8.96
CA THR A 104 19.74 0.98 8.23
C THR A 104 19.51 2.07 7.19
N PHE A 105 18.45 1.95 6.38
CA PHE A 105 18.12 2.97 5.38
C PHE A 105 17.98 4.36 6.01
N LYS A 106 17.26 4.47 7.14
CA LYS A 106 17.11 5.74 7.86
C LYS A 106 18.45 6.30 8.33
N ALA A 107 19.33 5.45 8.90
CA ALA A 107 20.65 5.86 9.38
C ALA A 107 21.57 6.36 8.25
N ASP A 108 21.43 5.75 7.06
CA ASP A 108 22.25 6.06 5.88
C ASP A 108 21.73 7.25 5.07
N LEU A 109 20.51 7.72 5.35
CA LEU A 109 19.91 8.83 4.61
C LEU A 109 20.57 10.16 5.01
N LYS A 110 21.64 10.53 4.31
CA LYS A 110 22.42 11.77 4.58
C LYS A 110 21.81 13.03 3.98
N LYS A 111 21.06 12.91 2.88
CA LYS A 111 20.42 14.03 2.17
C LYS A 111 19.07 13.61 1.65
N GLY A 112 18.09 14.50 1.82
CA GLY A 112 16.78 14.34 1.21
C GLY A 112 16.81 14.52 -0.32
N SER A 113 15.77 14.04 -0.99
CA SER A 113 15.57 14.27 -2.42
C SER A 113 15.22 15.72 -2.71
N ALA A 114 15.67 16.24 -3.87
CA ALA A 114 15.32 17.58 -4.34
C ALA A 114 13.90 17.67 -4.91
N TYR A 115 13.36 16.55 -5.38
CA TYR A 115 12.04 16.44 -5.99
C TYR A 115 11.28 15.27 -5.38
N THR A 116 9.96 15.27 -5.53
CA THR A 116 9.03 14.31 -4.91
C THR A 116 8.08 13.78 -5.98
N ASP A 117 8.28 12.52 -6.42
CA ASP A 117 7.48 11.84 -7.44
C ASP A 117 6.53 10.84 -6.77
N ILE A 118 5.43 11.35 -6.21
CA ILE A 118 4.42 10.52 -5.53
C ILE A 118 3.70 9.65 -6.56
N THR A 119 3.39 10.21 -7.72
CA THR A 119 2.69 9.48 -8.80
C THR A 119 3.46 8.24 -9.24
N GLY A 120 4.78 8.36 -9.47
CA GLY A 120 5.62 7.22 -9.81
C GLY A 120 5.64 6.16 -8.71
N GLY A 121 5.69 6.59 -7.46
CA GLY A 121 5.59 5.69 -6.31
C GLY A 121 4.24 4.95 -6.24
N ILE A 122 3.12 5.64 -6.50
CA ILE A 122 1.78 5.01 -6.53
C ILE A 122 1.68 3.98 -7.66
N ILE A 123 2.22 4.26 -8.85
CA ILE A 123 2.23 3.30 -9.96
C ILE A 123 2.99 2.04 -9.56
N GLN A 124 4.20 2.17 -9.03
CA GLN A 124 5.00 1.04 -8.56
C GLN A 124 4.29 0.26 -7.44
N ALA A 125 3.66 0.97 -6.49
CA ALA A 125 2.90 0.36 -5.42
C ALA A 125 1.72 -0.47 -5.95
N SER A 126 0.99 0.04 -6.95
CA SER A 126 -0.15 -0.66 -7.54
C SER A 126 0.27 -1.93 -8.27
N GLU A 127 1.38 -1.92 -8.98
CA GLU A 127 1.96 -3.09 -9.64
C GLU A 127 2.31 -4.17 -8.60
N PHE A 128 3.11 -3.82 -7.59
CA PHE A 128 3.47 -4.75 -6.52
C PHE A 128 2.24 -5.36 -5.84
N LEU A 129 1.26 -4.53 -5.46
CA LEU A 129 0.06 -5.00 -4.77
C LEU A 129 -0.77 -5.96 -5.64
N ASN A 130 -0.83 -5.73 -6.95
CA ASN A 130 -1.53 -6.61 -7.88
C ASN A 130 -0.84 -7.95 -8.07
N GLU A 131 0.48 -8.00 -8.00
CA GLU A 131 1.27 -9.24 -8.06
C GLU A 131 1.10 -10.13 -6.82
N THR A 132 0.78 -9.55 -5.64
CA THR A 132 0.67 -10.35 -4.40
C THR A 132 -0.53 -11.29 -4.38
N GLY A 133 -1.57 -11.07 -5.19
CA GLY A 133 -2.83 -11.81 -5.12
C GLY A 133 -3.61 -11.63 -3.81
N ALA A 134 -3.23 -10.67 -2.95
CA ALA A 134 -3.91 -10.40 -1.69
C ALA A 134 -5.33 -9.86 -1.91
N GLY A 135 -6.28 -10.28 -1.06
CA GLY A 135 -7.66 -9.81 -1.11
C GLY A 135 -7.84 -8.40 -0.58
N GLN A 136 -6.96 -7.94 0.29
CA GLN A 136 -6.94 -6.58 0.82
C GLN A 136 -5.64 -5.88 0.43
N LYS A 137 -5.75 -4.78 -0.32
CA LYS A 137 -4.62 -4.04 -0.85
C LYS A 137 -4.65 -2.60 -0.35
N THR A 138 -3.54 -2.12 0.20
CA THR A 138 -3.46 -0.77 0.75
C THR A 138 -2.15 -0.09 0.36
N ILE A 139 -2.23 1.12 -0.16
CA ILE A 139 -1.10 2.04 -0.30
C ILE A 139 -1.16 3.01 0.89
N LEU A 140 -0.07 3.08 1.64
CA LEU A 140 0.17 4.10 2.65
C LEU A 140 1.13 5.13 2.08
N ILE A 141 0.79 6.41 2.15
CA ILE A 141 1.65 7.49 1.66
C ILE A 141 2.02 8.38 2.85
N PHE A 142 3.26 8.25 3.31
CA PHE A 142 3.81 9.05 4.39
C PHE A 142 4.54 10.25 3.79
N SER A 143 3.82 11.36 3.61
CA SER A 143 4.26 12.56 2.89
C SER A 143 3.37 13.76 3.21
N ASP A 144 3.86 14.98 2.99
CA ASP A 144 3.04 16.20 2.97
C ASP A 144 2.13 16.30 1.72
N MET A 145 2.21 15.29 0.85
CA MET A 145 1.45 15.20 -0.41
C MET A 145 1.77 16.32 -1.42
N GLN A 146 2.88 17.03 -1.26
CA GLN A 146 3.37 17.97 -2.26
C GLN A 146 4.19 17.22 -3.30
N GLU A 147 3.63 17.04 -4.50
CA GLU A 147 4.37 16.47 -5.62
C GLU A 147 5.16 17.55 -6.34
N GLU A 148 6.45 17.32 -6.52
CA GLU A 148 7.35 18.17 -7.29
C GLU A 148 8.13 17.30 -8.26
N LEU A 149 7.79 17.37 -9.54
CA LEU A 149 8.45 16.58 -10.57
C LEU A 149 9.64 17.33 -11.19
N ASP A 150 10.74 16.61 -11.43
CA ASP A 150 11.82 17.09 -12.29
C ASP A 150 11.25 17.37 -13.70
N TYR A 151 11.68 18.46 -14.33
CA TYR A 151 11.23 18.92 -15.66
C TYR A 151 11.33 17.84 -16.77
N LYS A 152 12.13 16.81 -16.56
CA LYS A 152 12.28 15.65 -17.48
C LYS A 152 11.32 14.51 -17.18
N THR A 153 10.54 14.63 -16.11
CA THR A 153 9.67 13.54 -15.64
C THR A 153 8.24 13.78 -16.10
N VAL A 154 7.74 12.93 -16.98
CA VAL A 154 6.35 12.92 -17.41
C VAL A 154 5.64 11.77 -16.73
N ARG A 155 4.45 12.04 -16.16
CA ARG A 155 3.60 11.07 -15.44
C ARG A 155 2.19 11.02 -16.03
N ASP A 156 2.11 10.96 -17.37
CA ASP A 156 0.84 10.83 -18.11
C ASP A 156 0.34 9.38 -18.21
N PHE A 157 0.91 8.48 -17.42
CA PHE A 157 0.48 7.09 -17.41
C PHE A 157 -0.84 6.95 -16.66
N PRO A 158 -1.76 6.11 -17.17
CA PRO A 158 -2.97 5.79 -16.44
C PRO A 158 -2.61 5.03 -15.15
N ILE A 159 -3.09 5.53 -14.02
CA ILE A 159 -2.97 4.85 -12.73
C ILE A 159 -4.17 3.91 -12.59
N ASN A 160 -3.92 2.63 -12.31
CA ASN A 160 -4.98 1.66 -12.01
C ASN A 160 -4.96 1.30 -10.52
N LEU A 161 -5.96 1.76 -9.79
CA LEU A 161 -6.10 1.55 -8.35
C LEU A 161 -7.32 0.68 -7.99
N GLN A 162 -7.86 -0.08 -8.94
CA GLN A 162 -9.00 -0.95 -8.67
C GLN A 162 -8.69 -1.95 -7.56
N GLY A 163 -9.57 -2.01 -6.55
CA GLY A 163 -9.39 -2.87 -5.39
C GLY A 163 -8.33 -2.41 -4.38
N ILE A 164 -7.75 -1.22 -4.58
CA ILE A 164 -6.70 -0.66 -3.71
C ILE A 164 -7.27 0.50 -2.90
N ARG A 165 -7.01 0.49 -1.59
CA ARG A 165 -7.27 1.60 -0.68
C ARG A 165 -6.02 2.47 -0.56
N ILE A 166 -6.20 3.79 -0.48
CA ILE A 166 -5.10 4.74 -0.24
C ILE A 166 -5.32 5.45 1.09
N ILE A 167 -4.26 5.55 1.89
CA ILE A 167 -4.24 6.29 3.14
C ILE A 167 -3.02 7.19 3.14
N ALA A 168 -3.25 8.51 3.10
CA ALA A 168 -2.21 9.51 3.29
C ALA A 168 -1.99 9.71 4.79
N LEU A 169 -0.74 9.56 5.24
CA LEU A 169 -0.35 9.61 6.65
C LEU A 169 0.52 10.81 6.92
N ASN A 170 0.28 11.46 8.08
CA ASN A 170 1.10 12.55 8.58
C ASN A 170 1.27 13.68 7.55
N VAL A 171 0.16 14.07 6.91
CA VAL A 171 0.19 15.13 5.90
C VAL A 171 0.36 16.47 6.62
N THR A 172 1.60 16.94 6.68
CA THR A 172 1.97 18.21 7.34
C THR A 172 1.61 19.39 6.46
N LYS A 173 1.34 20.53 7.11
CA LYS A 173 1.17 21.80 6.41
C LYS A 173 2.54 22.33 5.97
N LEU A 174 2.58 22.85 4.76
CA LEU A 174 3.74 23.60 4.26
C LEU A 174 3.75 25.01 4.80
N THR A 175 4.90 25.67 4.78
CA THR A 175 5.01 27.08 5.16
C THR A 175 4.05 27.96 4.34
N THR A 176 3.87 27.64 3.06
CA THR A 176 2.93 28.33 2.16
C THR A 176 1.46 28.12 2.53
N ASP A 177 1.12 27.01 3.19
CA ASP A 177 -0.25 26.72 3.66
C ASP A 177 -0.63 27.58 4.87
N ASN A 178 0.37 28.10 5.61
CA ASN A 178 0.13 29.03 6.71
C ASN A 178 -0.31 30.42 6.20
N VAL A 179 0.08 30.76 4.98
CA VAL A 179 -0.33 32.01 4.30
C VAL A 179 -1.72 31.86 3.68
N ASP A 180 -1.98 30.71 3.04
CA ASP A 180 -3.28 30.38 2.45
C ASP A 180 -3.68 28.93 2.75
N PRO A 181 -4.51 28.72 3.79
CA PRO A 181 -4.96 27.37 4.18
C PRO A 181 -5.71 26.61 3.09
N ARG A 182 -6.27 27.30 2.09
CA ARG A 182 -6.98 26.66 0.96
C ARG A 182 -6.03 25.82 0.11
N ARG A 183 -4.74 26.14 0.08
CA ARG A 183 -3.73 25.36 -0.63
C ARG A 183 -3.61 23.94 -0.08
N TYR A 184 -3.60 23.81 1.26
CA TYR A 184 -3.58 22.50 1.91
C TYR A 184 -4.80 21.67 1.55
N LEU A 185 -6.00 22.22 1.69
CA LEU A 185 -7.25 21.54 1.36
C LEU A 185 -7.33 21.18 -0.12
N GLY A 186 -7.00 22.12 -1.02
CA GLY A 186 -7.00 21.89 -2.46
C GLY A 186 -6.02 20.79 -2.89
N ARG A 187 -4.84 20.67 -2.22
CA ARG A 187 -3.89 19.60 -2.45
C ARG A 187 -4.49 18.22 -2.10
N LEU A 188 -5.16 18.11 -0.96
CA LEU A 188 -5.82 16.88 -0.54
C LEU A 188 -6.99 16.49 -1.44
N GLU A 189 -7.84 17.45 -1.80
CA GLU A 189 -8.96 17.24 -2.72
C GLU A 189 -8.48 16.80 -4.12
N TRP A 190 -7.40 17.38 -4.61
CA TRP A 190 -6.80 17.00 -5.89
C TRP A 190 -6.35 15.53 -5.89
N TRP A 191 -5.66 15.09 -4.82
CA TRP A 191 -5.22 13.70 -4.67
C TRP A 191 -6.41 12.74 -4.49
N GLU A 192 -7.41 13.11 -3.69
CA GLU A 192 -8.63 12.32 -3.54
C GLU A 192 -9.33 12.10 -4.87
N LYS A 193 -9.57 13.18 -5.63
CA LYS A 193 -10.20 13.11 -6.96
C LYS A 193 -9.40 12.21 -7.90
N ARG A 194 -8.08 12.36 -7.92
CA ARG A 194 -7.19 11.56 -8.77
C ARG A 194 -7.22 10.08 -8.40
N ALA A 195 -7.18 9.77 -7.11
CA ALA A 195 -7.26 8.39 -6.61
C ALA A 195 -8.60 7.74 -6.96
N ARG A 196 -9.71 8.44 -6.73
CA ARG A 196 -11.05 7.94 -7.08
C ARG A 196 -11.23 7.73 -8.58
N ASN A 197 -10.76 8.65 -9.39
CA ASN A 197 -10.80 8.52 -10.86
C ASN A 197 -9.96 7.34 -11.37
N ALA A 198 -8.90 6.98 -10.65
CA ALA A 198 -8.08 5.81 -10.92
C ALA A 198 -8.69 4.49 -10.38
N GLY A 199 -9.86 4.52 -9.73
CA GLY A 199 -10.59 3.35 -9.25
C GLY A 199 -10.24 2.93 -7.81
N ALA A 200 -9.61 3.80 -7.01
CA ALA A 200 -9.34 3.50 -5.60
C ALA A 200 -10.65 3.24 -4.84
N THR A 201 -10.65 2.19 -4.01
CA THR A 201 -11.84 1.80 -3.22
C THR A 201 -12.09 2.73 -2.04
N ASP A 202 -11.03 3.36 -1.53
CA ASP A 202 -11.12 4.30 -0.41
C ASP A 202 -9.94 5.28 -0.47
N TRP A 203 -10.17 6.50 0.01
CA TRP A 203 -9.18 7.53 0.24
C TRP A 203 -9.36 8.11 1.62
N ARG A 204 -8.29 8.17 2.39
CA ARG A 204 -8.29 8.77 3.73
C ARG A 204 -7.03 9.57 3.97
N VAL A 205 -7.16 10.60 4.80
CA VAL A 205 -6.03 11.35 5.36
C VAL A 205 -6.04 11.16 6.87
N VAL A 206 -4.92 10.75 7.43
CA VAL A 206 -4.76 10.48 8.86
C VAL A 206 -3.49 11.15 9.37
N ASN A 207 -3.65 12.20 10.16
CA ASN A 207 -2.56 12.96 10.75
C ASN A 207 -2.28 12.57 12.21
N ASP A 208 -3.28 11.98 12.89
CA ASP A 208 -3.09 11.41 14.22
C ASP A 208 -2.56 9.98 14.12
N LEU A 209 -1.29 9.82 14.45
CA LEU A 209 -0.61 8.52 14.44
C LEU A 209 -0.61 7.81 15.80
N GLU A 210 -1.26 8.37 16.84
CA GLU A 210 -1.32 7.75 18.17
C GLU A 210 -2.27 6.55 18.19
N HIS A 211 -3.23 6.52 17.27
CA HIS A 211 -4.26 5.49 17.17
C HIS A 211 -4.18 4.70 15.84
N LEU A 212 -3.00 4.16 15.53
CA LEU A 212 -2.75 3.41 14.28
C LEU A 212 -3.73 2.24 14.08
N GLU A 213 -4.23 1.63 15.16
CA GLU A 213 -5.22 0.55 15.09
C GLU A 213 -6.53 0.98 14.40
N ARG A 214 -6.90 2.26 14.47
CA ARG A 214 -8.11 2.80 13.82
C ARG A 214 -7.94 2.92 12.31
N ILE A 215 -6.71 3.07 11.86
CA ILE A 215 -6.36 3.20 10.43
C ILE A 215 -6.60 1.86 9.72
N PHE A 216 -6.23 0.76 10.39
CA PHE A 216 -6.21 -0.58 9.81
C PHE A 216 -7.43 -1.43 10.16
N LYS A 217 -8.15 -1.11 11.25
CA LYS A 217 -9.45 -1.69 11.52
C LYS A 217 -10.44 -1.16 10.49
N GLY A 218 -10.67 -1.91 9.42
CA GLY A 218 -11.72 -1.63 8.46
C GLY A 218 -13.07 -1.50 9.18
N ARG A 219 -13.93 -0.62 8.72
CA ARG A 219 -15.36 -0.75 9.04
C ARG A 219 -15.79 -2.09 8.43
N GLY A 220 -16.00 -3.11 9.30
CA GLY A 220 -16.70 -4.32 8.95
C GLY A 220 -18.14 -4.03 8.57
#